data_69e0fddf42f19f14a3e59e9659558266
#
_entry.id   69e0fddf42f19f14a3e59e9659558266
#
_cell.length_a   1.000
_cell.length_b   1.000
_cell.length_c   1.000
_cell.angle_alpha   90.00
_cell.angle_beta   90.00
_cell.angle_gamma   90.00
#
_symmetry.space_group_name_H-M   'P 1'
#
loop_
_entity.id
_entity.type
_entity.pdbx_description
1 polymer ?
#
loop_
_entity_poly.entity_id
_entity_poly.type
_entity_poly.pdbx_seq_one_letter_code
_entity_poly.pdbx_strand_id
1 'polypeptide(L)'
;MVNRFILNEVSYFGPGARKELPTVIASRGWKKALVVTDKGLMKFGVAKMVLDVLDEANIAYEVFDDVKPNPTVSNVTAGIEACKNAEADFIIAIGGGSSMDTAKGIGVVVTNPEFADIVSLEGVAPTKNKCLPIVALPTTAGTAAETTINYVIIDEKRQQKMVCVDPNDIPAVAIVDAELMYSLPKGLTAATGMDAM
;
A
#
# COMPACT_ATOMS: atom_id res chain seq x y z
N MET A 1 -30.48 7.78 11.01
CA MET A 1 -29.45 7.52 9.99
C MET A 1 -28.38 6.68 10.66
N VAL A 2 -27.94 5.55 10.06
CA VAL A 2 -26.90 4.71 10.64
C VAL A 2 -25.61 4.99 9.84
N ASN A 3 -24.53 5.38 10.55
CA ASN A 3 -23.21 5.61 9.96
C ASN A 3 -22.31 4.40 10.28
N ARG A 4 -21.47 3.99 9.30
CA ARG A 4 -20.48 2.93 9.46
C ARG A 4 -19.08 3.52 9.36
N PHE A 5 -18.24 3.23 10.34
CA PHE A 5 -16.81 3.51 10.32
C PHE A 5 -16.03 2.21 10.08
N ILE A 6 -15.02 2.26 9.22
CA ILE A 6 -14.08 1.17 8.97
C ILE A 6 -12.69 1.75 9.22
N LEU A 7 -11.92 1.11 10.10
CA LEU A 7 -10.58 1.55 10.50
C LEU A 7 -9.59 0.40 10.36
N ASN A 8 -8.30 0.73 10.35
CA ASN A 8 -7.23 -0.25 10.48
C ASN A 8 -7.42 -1.06 11.77
N GLU A 9 -6.98 -2.32 11.77
CA GLU A 9 -7.00 -3.12 12.98
C GLU A 9 -6.02 -2.57 14.03
N VAL A 10 -4.86 -2.07 13.57
CA VAL A 10 -3.85 -1.44 14.42
C VAL A 10 -3.17 -0.29 13.66
N SER A 11 -2.85 0.78 14.39
CA SER A 11 -2.05 1.88 13.87
C SER A 11 -0.95 2.27 14.87
N TYR A 12 0.26 2.46 14.35
CA TYR A 12 1.42 2.92 15.09
C TYR A 12 1.83 4.31 14.59
N PHE A 13 2.17 5.22 15.51
CA PHE A 13 2.53 6.59 15.18
C PHE A 13 3.79 7.00 15.94
N GLY A 14 4.72 7.60 15.23
CA GLY A 14 5.89 8.25 15.84
C GLY A 14 7.19 7.95 15.13
N PRO A 15 8.25 8.73 15.42
CA PRO A 15 9.57 8.48 14.87
C PRO A 15 10.09 7.09 15.23
N GLY A 16 10.56 6.34 14.24
CA GLY A 16 11.03 4.97 14.41
C GLY A 16 9.95 3.91 14.51
N ALA A 17 8.66 4.24 14.31
CA ALA A 17 7.54 3.29 14.40
C ALA A 17 7.68 2.09 13.45
N ARG A 18 8.44 2.21 12.32
CA ARG A 18 8.75 1.09 11.43
C ARG A 18 9.42 -0.10 12.14
N LYS A 19 10.06 0.13 13.30
CA LYS A 19 10.71 -0.93 14.10
C LYS A 19 9.72 -1.89 14.74
N GLU A 20 8.41 -1.56 14.72
CA GLU A 20 7.35 -2.47 15.18
C GLU A 20 7.04 -3.58 14.15
N LEU A 21 7.52 -3.46 12.90
CA LEU A 21 7.26 -4.44 11.83
C LEU A 21 7.52 -5.89 12.25
N PRO A 22 8.67 -6.25 12.84
CA PRO A 22 8.93 -7.65 13.23
C PRO A 22 7.90 -8.18 14.23
N THR A 23 7.53 -7.37 15.22
CA THR A 23 6.53 -7.73 16.24
C THR A 23 5.16 -7.96 15.60
N VAL A 24 4.76 -7.05 14.70
CA VAL A 24 3.50 -7.13 13.97
C VAL A 24 3.46 -8.40 13.12
N ILE A 25 4.49 -8.65 12.32
CA ILE A 25 4.56 -9.79 11.40
C ILE A 25 4.52 -11.10 12.19
N ALA A 26 5.33 -11.21 13.25
CA ALA A 26 5.37 -12.39 14.11
C ALA A 26 4.02 -12.67 14.80
N SER A 27 3.34 -11.63 15.31
CA SER A 27 2.04 -11.78 15.98
C SER A 27 0.94 -12.27 15.06
N ARG A 28 1.08 -12.00 13.74
CA ARG A 28 0.13 -12.38 12.69
C ARG A 28 0.47 -13.73 12.04
N GLY A 29 1.67 -14.25 12.28
CA GLY A 29 2.16 -15.47 11.65
C GLY A 29 2.44 -15.34 10.15
N TRP A 30 2.60 -14.11 9.64
CA TRP A 30 2.95 -13.85 8.25
C TRP A 30 4.38 -14.27 7.95
N LYS A 31 4.63 -14.75 6.73
CA LYS A 31 5.90 -15.41 6.40
C LYS A 31 6.73 -14.69 5.37
N LYS A 32 6.11 -14.21 4.28
CA LYS A 32 6.84 -13.56 3.19
C LYS A 32 6.07 -12.37 2.64
N ALA A 33 6.72 -11.22 2.62
CA ALA A 33 6.13 -9.97 2.12
C ALA A 33 6.34 -9.77 0.62
N LEU A 34 5.37 -9.14 -0.05
CA LEU A 34 5.66 -8.33 -1.22
C LEU A 34 5.83 -6.89 -0.76
N VAL A 35 7.02 -6.31 -0.93
CA VAL A 35 7.26 -4.88 -0.66
C VAL A 35 6.91 -4.09 -1.92
N VAL A 36 5.88 -3.25 -1.85
CA VAL A 36 5.40 -2.40 -2.95
C VAL A 36 5.88 -0.98 -2.73
N THR A 37 6.71 -0.47 -3.63
CA THR A 37 7.34 0.85 -3.53
C THR A 37 7.67 1.41 -4.92
N ASP A 38 8.38 2.53 -4.97
CA ASP A 38 8.86 3.11 -6.23
C ASP A 38 10.38 3.24 -6.27
N LYS A 39 10.94 3.35 -7.51
CA LYS A 39 12.38 3.48 -7.75
C LYS A 39 13.00 4.72 -7.10
N GLY A 40 12.22 5.78 -6.91
CA GLY A 40 12.68 6.99 -6.23
C GLY A 40 12.97 6.72 -4.76
N LEU A 41 12.02 6.10 -4.04
CA LEU A 41 12.19 5.74 -2.63
C LEU A 41 13.32 4.71 -2.43
N MET A 42 13.50 3.79 -3.36
CA MET A 42 14.66 2.89 -3.37
C MET A 42 15.96 3.66 -3.55
N LYS A 43 16.05 4.53 -4.57
CA LYS A 43 17.23 5.32 -4.90
C LYS A 43 17.65 6.29 -3.78
N PHE A 44 16.69 6.92 -3.12
CA PHE A 44 16.95 7.88 -2.05
C PHE A 44 17.07 7.24 -0.66
N GLY A 45 16.99 5.92 -0.57
CA GLY A 45 17.23 5.17 0.66
C GLY A 45 16.06 5.17 1.64
N VAL A 46 14.90 5.77 1.31
CA VAL A 46 13.73 5.78 2.21
C VAL A 46 13.17 4.36 2.37
N ALA A 47 12.97 3.65 1.26
CA ALA A 47 12.54 2.26 1.33
C ALA A 47 13.57 1.38 2.05
N LYS A 48 14.88 1.66 1.86
CA LYS A 48 15.95 0.94 2.56
C LYS A 48 15.82 1.00 4.08
N MET A 49 15.37 2.12 4.65
CA MET A 49 15.14 2.22 6.10
C MET A 49 14.16 1.17 6.64
N VAL A 50 13.23 0.73 5.80
CA VAL A 50 12.25 -0.32 6.14
C VAL A 50 12.83 -1.69 5.85
N LEU A 51 13.50 -1.85 4.69
CA LEU A 51 14.13 -3.12 4.31
C LEU A 51 15.19 -3.55 5.33
N ASP A 52 15.98 -2.61 5.86
CA ASP A 52 16.97 -2.90 6.89
C ASP A 52 16.32 -3.52 8.15
N VAL A 53 15.11 -3.07 8.53
CA VAL A 53 14.37 -3.67 9.66
C VAL A 53 13.94 -5.11 9.34
N LEU A 54 13.54 -5.38 8.10
CA LEU A 54 13.18 -6.74 7.68
C LEU A 54 14.39 -7.65 7.62
N ASP A 55 15.52 -7.16 7.09
CA ASP A 55 16.79 -7.89 7.00
C ASP A 55 17.33 -8.25 8.39
N GLU A 56 17.36 -7.28 9.32
CA GLU A 56 17.78 -7.49 10.71
C GLU A 56 16.93 -8.54 11.42
N ALA A 57 15.65 -8.62 11.09
CA ALA A 57 14.71 -9.59 11.66
C ALA A 57 14.63 -10.90 10.88
N ASN A 58 15.40 -11.08 9.80
CA ASN A 58 15.36 -12.23 8.90
C ASN A 58 13.96 -12.52 8.36
N ILE A 59 13.19 -11.48 8.03
CA ILE A 59 11.87 -11.59 7.41
C ILE A 59 12.04 -11.70 5.90
N ALA A 60 11.47 -12.73 5.31
CA ALA A 60 11.54 -12.93 3.88
C ALA A 60 10.66 -11.92 3.12
N TYR A 61 11.17 -11.36 2.03
CA TYR A 61 10.43 -10.45 1.16
C TYR A 61 10.93 -10.49 -0.28
N GLU A 62 10.09 -10.04 -1.20
CA GLU A 62 10.44 -9.64 -2.57
C GLU A 62 10.04 -8.18 -2.78
N VAL A 63 10.77 -7.47 -3.64
CA VAL A 63 10.51 -6.05 -3.90
C VAL A 63 9.88 -5.85 -5.27
N PHE A 64 8.74 -5.18 -5.31
CA PHE A 64 8.14 -4.61 -6.50
C PHE A 64 8.29 -3.09 -6.44
N ASP A 65 9.29 -2.56 -7.13
CA ASP A 65 9.67 -1.14 -7.10
C ASP A 65 9.22 -0.34 -8.34
N ASP A 66 8.38 -0.92 -9.18
CA ASP A 66 7.93 -0.29 -10.42
C ASP A 66 6.60 0.49 -10.27
N VAL A 67 6.26 0.90 -9.05
CA VAL A 67 5.09 1.77 -8.83
C VAL A 67 5.31 3.09 -9.55
N LYS A 68 4.28 3.49 -10.34
CA LYS A 68 4.28 4.75 -11.09
C LYS A 68 3.44 5.81 -10.37
N PRO A 69 3.81 7.09 -10.49
CA PRO A 69 2.89 8.17 -10.13
C PRO A 69 1.56 7.98 -10.86
N ASN A 70 0.44 8.01 -10.14
CA ASN A 70 -0.88 7.65 -10.64
C ASN A 70 -0.87 6.23 -11.27
N PRO A 71 -0.95 5.19 -10.47
CA PRO A 71 -0.78 3.81 -10.91
C PRO A 71 -1.83 3.43 -11.96
N THR A 72 -1.41 2.59 -12.90
CA THR A 72 -2.23 2.16 -14.03
C THR A 72 -2.69 0.72 -13.87
N VAL A 73 -3.68 0.30 -14.66
CA VAL A 73 -4.12 -1.10 -14.72
C VAL A 73 -2.93 -2.02 -15.02
N SER A 74 -2.07 -1.67 -15.99
CA SER A 74 -0.90 -2.47 -16.32
C SER A 74 0.11 -2.55 -15.16
N ASN A 75 0.25 -1.49 -14.37
CA ASN A 75 1.13 -1.46 -13.20
C ASN A 75 0.62 -2.42 -12.09
N VAL A 76 -0.67 -2.38 -11.82
CA VAL A 76 -1.29 -3.31 -10.85
C VAL A 76 -1.19 -4.77 -11.33
N THR A 77 -1.44 -5.00 -12.63
CA THR A 77 -1.29 -6.35 -13.23
C THR A 77 0.11 -6.92 -13.03
N ALA A 78 1.14 -6.12 -13.30
CA ALA A 78 2.53 -6.54 -13.05
C ALA A 78 2.81 -6.84 -11.57
N GLY A 79 2.24 -6.05 -10.66
CA GLY A 79 2.34 -6.28 -9.22
C GLY A 79 1.63 -7.55 -8.75
N ILE A 80 0.49 -7.91 -9.37
CA ILE A 80 -0.22 -9.16 -9.09
C ILE A 80 0.64 -10.37 -9.48
N GLU A 81 1.29 -10.32 -10.64
CA GLU A 81 2.22 -11.36 -11.08
C GLU A 81 3.42 -11.47 -10.14
N ALA A 82 4.00 -10.34 -9.74
CA ALA A 82 5.09 -10.31 -8.77
C ALA A 82 4.68 -10.93 -7.43
N CYS A 83 3.48 -10.61 -6.93
CA CYS A 83 2.95 -11.16 -5.69
C CYS A 83 2.79 -12.68 -5.74
N LYS A 84 2.23 -13.19 -6.84
CA LYS A 84 2.06 -14.63 -7.05
C LYS A 84 3.39 -15.36 -7.17
N ASN A 85 4.33 -14.81 -7.95
CA ASN A 85 5.66 -15.41 -8.13
C ASN A 85 6.47 -15.41 -6.83
N ALA A 86 6.29 -14.40 -5.99
CA ALA A 86 6.90 -14.31 -4.68
C ALA A 86 6.27 -15.29 -3.66
N GLU A 87 5.08 -15.82 -3.94
CA GLU A 87 4.28 -16.57 -2.96
C GLU A 87 4.07 -15.75 -1.66
N ALA A 88 3.89 -14.42 -1.81
CA ALA A 88 3.74 -13.53 -0.68
C ALA A 88 2.38 -13.74 -0.01
N ASP A 89 2.37 -13.78 1.33
CA ASP A 89 1.15 -13.94 2.13
C ASP A 89 0.67 -12.63 2.77
N PHE A 90 1.44 -11.54 2.60
CA PHE A 90 1.06 -10.17 2.95
C PHE A 90 1.84 -9.15 2.10
N ILE A 91 1.41 -7.89 2.15
CA ILE A 91 2.03 -6.78 1.42
C ILE A 91 2.56 -5.75 2.42
N ILE A 92 3.74 -5.19 2.15
CA ILE A 92 4.26 -4.00 2.81
C ILE A 92 4.26 -2.88 1.77
N ALA A 93 3.38 -1.89 1.92
CA ALA A 93 3.31 -0.74 1.03
C ALA A 93 4.13 0.42 1.61
N ILE A 94 5.18 0.84 0.90
CA ILE A 94 6.05 1.96 1.30
C ILE A 94 5.92 3.06 0.26
N GLY A 95 5.38 4.20 0.63
CA GLY A 95 5.25 5.32 -0.29
C GLY A 95 4.10 6.27 -0.01
N GLY A 96 3.75 7.08 -0.98
CA GLY A 96 2.56 7.91 -0.96
C GLY A 96 1.31 7.16 -1.44
N GLY A 97 0.25 7.90 -1.79
CA GLY A 97 -1.01 7.32 -2.28
C GLY A 97 -0.83 6.32 -3.41
N SER A 98 0.07 6.58 -4.37
CA SER A 98 0.29 5.66 -5.50
C SER A 98 0.76 4.26 -5.08
N SER A 99 1.67 4.16 -4.09
CA SER A 99 2.12 2.87 -3.57
C SER A 99 1.00 2.15 -2.81
N MET A 100 0.21 2.90 -2.03
CA MET A 100 -0.93 2.36 -1.30
C MET A 100 -2.01 1.85 -2.26
N ASP A 101 -2.37 2.66 -3.27
CA ASP A 101 -3.39 2.32 -4.26
C ASP A 101 -2.98 1.08 -5.08
N THR A 102 -1.71 1.01 -5.49
CA THR A 102 -1.17 -0.18 -6.15
C THR A 102 -1.26 -1.42 -5.26
N ALA A 103 -0.85 -1.31 -3.99
CA ALA A 103 -0.88 -2.41 -3.04
C ALA A 103 -2.31 -2.92 -2.79
N LYS A 104 -3.29 -2.01 -2.67
CA LYS A 104 -4.71 -2.37 -2.52
C LYS A 104 -5.21 -3.11 -3.75
N GLY A 105 -4.97 -2.58 -4.95
CA GLY A 105 -5.35 -3.24 -6.20
C GLY A 105 -4.75 -4.64 -6.32
N ILE A 106 -3.46 -4.82 -6.00
CA ILE A 106 -2.80 -6.14 -5.99
C ILE A 106 -3.49 -7.06 -4.99
N GLY A 107 -3.63 -6.62 -3.75
CA GLY A 107 -4.14 -7.45 -2.65
C GLY A 107 -5.59 -7.86 -2.85
N VAL A 108 -6.44 -6.97 -3.40
CA VAL A 108 -7.85 -7.28 -3.72
C VAL A 108 -7.93 -8.36 -4.79
N VAL A 109 -7.20 -8.24 -5.90
CA VAL A 109 -7.28 -9.20 -7.01
C VAL A 109 -6.66 -10.56 -6.63
N VAL A 110 -5.57 -10.57 -5.85
CA VAL A 110 -4.94 -11.84 -5.42
C VAL A 110 -5.92 -12.70 -4.62
N THR A 111 -6.76 -12.10 -3.79
CA THR A 111 -7.75 -12.82 -2.96
C THR A 111 -9.12 -12.96 -3.61
N ASN A 112 -9.41 -12.18 -4.67
CA ASN A 112 -10.66 -12.20 -5.44
C ASN A 112 -10.35 -12.30 -6.94
N PRO A 113 -9.89 -13.46 -7.43
CA PRO A 113 -9.40 -13.61 -8.81
C PRO A 113 -10.47 -13.41 -9.88
N GLU A 114 -11.74 -13.41 -9.53
CA GLU A 114 -12.85 -13.04 -10.42
C GLU A 114 -12.76 -11.59 -10.91
N PHE A 115 -12.02 -10.72 -10.19
CA PHE A 115 -11.73 -9.34 -10.57
C PHE A 115 -10.36 -9.17 -11.25
N ALA A 116 -9.84 -10.21 -11.90
CA ALA A 116 -8.57 -10.13 -12.66
C ALA A 116 -8.63 -9.06 -13.78
N ASP A 117 -9.80 -8.75 -14.31
CA ASP A 117 -10.04 -7.52 -15.06
C ASP A 117 -10.20 -6.36 -14.06
N ILE A 118 -9.10 -5.63 -13.82
CA ILE A 118 -9.02 -4.57 -12.84
C ILE A 118 -10.03 -3.44 -13.10
N VAL A 119 -10.46 -3.26 -14.35
CA VAL A 119 -11.49 -2.27 -14.71
C VAL A 119 -12.83 -2.58 -14.04
N SER A 120 -13.10 -3.86 -13.75
CA SER A 120 -14.31 -4.28 -13.04
C SER A 120 -14.37 -3.86 -11.56
N LEU A 121 -13.26 -3.36 -11.01
CA LEU A 121 -13.18 -2.83 -9.64
C LEU A 121 -13.64 -1.36 -9.54
N GLU A 122 -13.95 -0.69 -10.67
CA GLU A 122 -14.40 0.71 -10.64
C GLU A 122 -15.71 0.85 -9.85
N GLY A 123 -15.78 1.85 -8.98
CA GLY A 123 -16.89 2.06 -8.07
C GLY A 123 -16.82 1.15 -6.84
N VAL A 124 -17.94 0.59 -6.44
CA VAL A 124 -18.03 -0.34 -5.30
C VAL A 124 -18.08 -1.78 -5.83
N ALA A 125 -16.95 -2.45 -5.82
CA ALA A 125 -16.89 -3.83 -6.25
C ALA A 125 -17.45 -4.79 -5.19
N PRO A 126 -18.24 -5.80 -5.58
CA PRO A 126 -18.81 -6.78 -4.64
C PRO A 126 -17.79 -7.88 -4.31
N THR A 127 -16.63 -7.52 -3.80
CA THR A 127 -15.61 -8.47 -3.36
C THR A 127 -16.11 -9.31 -2.18
N LYS A 128 -15.73 -10.56 -2.13
CA LYS A 128 -16.18 -11.51 -1.10
C LYS A 128 -15.13 -11.74 -0.04
N ASN A 129 -13.86 -11.72 -0.45
CA ASN A 129 -12.73 -11.98 0.43
C ASN A 129 -12.07 -10.66 0.84
N LYS A 130 -11.55 -10.61 2.07
CA LYS A 130 -10.65 -9.54 2.47
C LYS A 130 -9.45 -9.52 1.53
N CYS A 131 -8.95 -8.32 1.24
CA CYS A 131 -7.69 -8.10 0.57
C CYS A 131 -6.57 -8.89 1.26
N LEU A 132 -5.54 -9.25 0.51
CA LEU A 132 -4.30 -9.75 1.12
C LEU A 132 -3.84 -8.73 2.18
N PRO A 133 -3.45 -9.15 3.40
CA PRO A 133 -3.14 -8.20 4.46
C PRO A 133 -2.09 -7.17 4.03
N ILE A 134 -2.34 -5.90 4.30
CA ILE A 134 -1.44 -4.80 3.96
C ILE A 134 -0.92 -4.15 5.25
N VAL A 135 0.39 -3.98 5.35
CA VAL A 135 1.05 -3.06 6.28
C VAL A 135 1.42 -1.81 5.49
N ALA A 136 0.82 -0.69 5.82
CA ALA A 136 1.00 0.57 5.11
C ALA A 136 1.97 1.49 5.85
N LEU A 137 3.06 1.90 5.17
CA LEU A 137 4.06 2.86 5.67
C LEU A 137 4.07 4.10 4.77
N PRO A 138 3.25 5.13 5.08
CA PRO A 138 3.20 6.35 4.27
C PRO A 138 4.51 7.14 4.35
N THR A 139 4.94 7.67 3.20
CA THR A 139 6.08 8.59 3.09
C THR A 139 5.64 10.02 2.76
N THR A 140 4.35 10.27 2.69
CA THR A 140 3.74 11.59 2.49
C THR A 140 2.63 11.80 3.51
N ALA A 141 2.47 13.02 4.00
CA ALA A 141 1.35 13.42 4.84
C ALA A 141 0.32 14.16 3.97
N GLY A 142 -0.80 13.53 3.65
CA GLY A 142 -1.80 14.12 2.77
C GLY A 142 -2.96 13.16 2.51
N THR A 143 -2.81 12.22 1.62
CA THR A 143 -3.88 11.34 1.11
C THR A 143 -4.56 10.46 2.15
N ALA A 144 -3.89 10.16 3.27
CA ALA A 144 -4.35 9.20 4.29
C ALA A 144 -4.74 7.82 3.71
N ALA A 145 -4.15 7.44 2.56
CA ALA A 145 -4.49 6.20 1.87
C ALA A 145 -4.21 4.94 2.73
N GLU A 146 -3.37 5.07 3.76
CA GLU A 146 -3.11 4.03 4.75
C GLU A 146 -4.30 3.73 5.66
N THR A 147 -5.31 4.61 5.69
CA THR A 147 -6.50 4.46 6.56
C THR A 147 -7.82 4.46 5.78
N THR A 148 -7.78 4.54 4.45
CA THR A 148 -8.99 4.62 3.62
C THR A 148 -9.36 3.30 2.98
N ILE A 149 -10.64 3.18 2.60
CA ILE A 149 -11.18 2.08 1.80
C ILE A 149 -11.19 2.39 0.31
N ASN A 150 -10.56 3.47 -0.11
CA ASN A 150 -10.52 3.93 -1.49
C ASN A 150 -9.13 3.73 -2.07
N TYR A 151 -9.08 3.49 -3.37
CA TYR A 151 -7.87 3.55 -4.17
C TYR A 151 -8.18 4.01 -5.59
N VAL A 152 -7.20 4.59 -6.28
CA VAL A 152 -7.37 5.19 -7.59
C VAL A 152 -6.39 4.56 -8.58
N ILE A 153 -6.91 3.97 -9.63
CA ILE A 153 -6.14 3.35 -10.72
C ILE A 153 -6.50 4.05 -12.03
N ILE A 154 -5.52 4.27 -12.90
CA ILE A 154 -5.77 4.78 -14.24
C ILE A 154 -6.06 3.63 -15.20
N ASP A 155 -7.22 3.70 -15.85
CA ASP A 155 -7.46 2.91 -17.05
C ASP A 155 -6.76 3.59 -18.24
N GLU A 156 -5.67 2.98 -18.67
CA GLU A 156 -4.83 3.51 -19.75
C GLU A 156 -5.55 3.52 -21.11
N LYS A 157 -6.51 2.60 -21.30
CA LYS A 157 -7.29 2.50 -22.55
C LYS A 157 -8.31 3.62 -22.65
N ARG A 158 -9.01 3.89 -21.54
CA ARG A 158 -10.02 4.96 -21.46
C ARG A 158 -9.41 6.32 -21.10
N GLN A 159 -8.14 6.35 -20.68
CA GLN A 159 -7.45 7.56 -20.15
C GLN A 159 -8.23 8.20 -18.99
N GLN A 160 -8.78 7.40 -18.12
CA GLN A 160 -9.62 7.84 -17.01
C GLN A 160 -9.10 7.33 -15.67
N LYS A 161 -9.28 8.15 -14.63
CA LYS A 161 -9.08 7.73 -13.25
C LYS A 161 -10.30 6.94 -12.78
N MET A 162 -10.10 5.70 -12.41
CA MET A 162 -11.09 4.86 -11.76
C MET A 162 -10.96 5.03 -10.27
N VAL A 163 -12.02 5.41 -9.60
CA VAL A 163 -12.10 5.39 -8.14
C VAL A 163 -12.70 4.05 -7.74
N CYS A 164 -11.93 3.25 -7.04
CA CYS A 164 -12.36 1.97 -6.50
C CYS A 164 -12.60 2.12 -5.00
N VAL A 165 -13.68 1.51 -4.51
CA VAL A 165 -14.10 1.59 -3.10
C VAL A 165 -14.41 0.19 -2.63
N ASP A 166 -13.65 -0.31 -1.67
CA ASP A 166 -13.85 -1.65 -1.12
C ASP A 166 -13.57 -1.68 0.39
N PRO A 167 -14.59 -1.92 1.22
CA PRO A 167 -14.38 -2.09 2.66
C PRO A 167 -13.41 -3.21 3.05
N ASN A 168 -13.12 -4.13 2.12
CA ASN A 168 -12.22 -5.25 2.33
C ASN A 168 -10.74 -4.90 2.07
N ASP A 169 -10.45 -3.71 1.51
CA ASP A 169 -9.09 -3.32 1.10
C ASP A 169 -8.34 -2.45 2.12
N ILE A 170 -9.01 -2.03 3.19
CA ILE A 170 -8.34 -1.19 4.19
C ILE A 170 -7.08 -1.90 4.73
N PRO A 171 -5.92 -1.24 4.77
CA PRO A 171 -4.72 -1.84 5.33
C PRO A 171 -4.95 -2.36 6.75
N ALA A 172 -4.55 -3.59 7.01
CA ALA A 172 -4.69 -4.19 8.33
C ALA A 172 -3.89 -3.42 9.40
N VAL A 173 -2.72 -2.91 9.01
CA VAL A 173 -1.84 -2.14 9.88
C VAL A 173 -1.37 -0.88 9.17
N ALA A 174 -1.44 0.26 9.85
CA ALA A 174 -0.81 1.50 9.44
C ALA A 174 0.37 1.83 10.36
N ILE A 175 1.53 2.13 9.80
CA ILE A 175 2.73 2.53 10.55
C ILE A 175 3.16 3.90 10.03
N VAL A 176 2.79 4.95 10.75
CA VAL A 176 3.10 6.34 10.40
C VAL A 176 4.39 6.73 11.10
N ASP A 177 5.51 6.55 10.41
CA ASP A 177 6.86 6.88 10.87
C ASP A 177 7.32 8.19 10.22
N ALA A 178 7.37 9.26 11.00
CA ALA A 178 7.74 10.59 10.50
C ALA A 178 9.17 10.63 9.90
N GLU A 179 10.06 9.74 10.30
CA GLU A 179 11.42 9.67 9.74
C GLU A 179 11.43 9.32 8.25
N LEU A 180 10.42 8.57 7.76
CA LEU A 180 10.26 8.24 6.35
C LEU A 180 9.88 9.46 5.48
N MET A 181 9.48 10.58 6.12
CA MET A 181 9.04 11.80 5.46
C MET A 181 10.09 12.93 5.49
N TYR A 182 11.16 12.80 6.28
CA TYR A 182 12.12 13.89 6.48
C TYR A 182 12.88 14.31 5.22
N SER A 183 13.08 13.39 4.28
CA SER A 183 13.74 13.68 3.01
C SER A 183 12.80 14.18 1.91
N LEU A 184 11.51 14.33 2.21
CA LEU A 184 10.52 14.76 1.22
C LEU A 184 10.81 16.20 0.77
N PRO A 185 10.83 16.51 -0.55
CA PRO A 185 11.01 17.87 -1.04
C PRO A 185 9.96 18.83 -0.48
N LYS A 186 10.38 20.03 -0.09
CA LYS A 186 9.50 21.05 0.54
C LYS A 186 8.23 21.34 -0.28
N GLY A 187 8.35 21.41 -1.61
CA GLY A 187 7.20 21.63 -2.49
C GLY A 187 6.18 20.48 -2.44
N LEU A 188 6.66 19.24 -2.35
CA LEU A 188 5.77 18.07 -2.23
C LEU A 188 5.15 18.00 -0.83
N THR A 189 5.91 18.32 0.23
CA THR A 189 5.38 18.43 1.60
C THR A 189 4.26 19.46 1.67
N ALA A 190 4.44 20.62 1.05
CA ALA A 190 3.41 21.67 1.02
C ALA A 190 2.18 21.22 0.24
N ALA A 191 2.35 20.60 -0.95
CA ALA A 191 1.25 20.13 -1.79
C ALA A 191 0.42 19.07 -1.08
N THR A 192 1.07 18.05 -0.50
CA THR A 192 0.36 16.98 0.23
C THR A 192 -0.25 17.46 1.54
N GLY A 193 0.41 18.41 2.24
CA GLY A 193 -0.15 19.03 3.44
C GLY A 193 -1.41 19.84 3.14
N MET A 194 -1.48 20.53 2.00
CA MET A 194 -2.70 21.21 1.55
C MET A 194 -3.82 20.25 1.19
N ASP A 195 -3.48 19.06 0.67
CA ASP A 195 -4.45 17.99 0.40
C ASP A 195 -5.10 17.46 1.68
N ALA A 196 -4.36 17.49 2.79
CA ALA A 196 -4.85 17.03 4.11
C ALA A 196 -5.72 18.07 4.84
N MET A 197 -5.73 19.34 4.42
CA MET A 197 -6.48 20.44 5.05
C MET A 197 -7.90 20.62 4.52
#